data_f2783d2d5d4d6641d6049d441c41fc26
#
_entry.id   f2783d2d5d4d6641d6049d441c41fc26
#
_cell.length_a   1.000
_cell.length_b   1.000
_cell.length_c   1.000
_cell.angle_alpha   90.00
_cell.angle_beta   90.00
_cell.angle_gamma   90.00
#
_symmetry.space_group_name_H-M   'P 1'
#
loop_
_entity.id
_entity.type
_entity.pdbx_description
1 polymer ?
#
loop_
_entity_poly.entity_id
_entity_poly.type
_entity_poly.pdbx_seq_one_letter_code
_entity_poly.pdbx_strand_id
1 'polypeptide(L)'
;MSSSPALPSRSTWPAWLLLVLAAVAGLGWWWSAGRPVNLPDAPSTRIACVSYAPYRLSGETPFDPHAFISPARIDEDLRALSQRFDCVRTYSQGQGLSAVPAIAQRYGMKVLMGIWLDRDARANAREIAQGIANARAHPQALRGVIVGNEVLLRGELSPKALTADIRQVRAAIPASVPVSYADVWENWLRYPHMAAAVDYLTIHILPYWEDAPVSPEHAVRHVARVYAQMQRAFPGKRVMIGETGWPSEGRPRRAAVPSVVNEARYLREFLAYAATVKMPYNVIEAFDQPWKRSQEGTVGGYWGIFDAHAKPKFPMRGPVTEVPRWWLGWLAAAAGGLLFALLAGWRRGARGWLAAALAGVAAGAALAWQARQMMYACTNGWDWSISIAACVLALGVALRLARAIAAGLDRDEFATVPWQGWRFTWLFALALYGLLQVFDGRYRDFPLGLFALPCIGYAVLALLQRAMPMPSLEQRFLAVAAPLLGVVIVVQECGQNVAAWLWLGLCLAIAVPVFAEWRRVRRLQP
;
A
#
# COMPACT_ATOMS: atom_id res chain seq x y z
N MET A 1 1.97 31.03 -59.27
CA MET A 1 2.60 30.66 -57.99
C MET A 1 1.78 31.26 -56.87
N SER A 2 0.82 30.52 -56.31
CA SER A 2 0.02 30.99 -55.17
C SER A 2 0.80 30.71 -53.88
N SER A 3 1.21 31.77 -53.22
CA SER A 3 1.79 31.68 -51.90
C SER A 3 0.73 31.22 -50.91
N SER A 4 0.86 29.98 -50.45
CA SER A 4 0.05 29.47 -49.33
C SER A 4 0.30 30.40 -48.11
N PRO A 5 -0.77 30.88 -47.45
CA PRO A 5 -0.60 31.72 -46.27
C PRO A 5 0.18 30.98 -45.18
N ALA A 6 1.26 31.57 -44.73
CA ALA A 6 2.06 31.07 -43.59
C ALA A 6 1.13 30.98 -42.36
N LEU A 7 0.93 29.78 -41.85
CA LEU A 7 0.18 29.60 -40.61
C LEU A 7 0.90 30.36 -39.45
N PRO A 8 0.15 31.08 -38.61
CA PRO A 8 0.74 31.84 -37.50
C PRO A 8 1.59 30.95 -36.59
N SER A 9 2.76 31.45 -36.21
CA SER A 9 3.63 30.73 -35.25
C SER A 9 2.91 30.51 -33.94
N ARG A 10 2.78 29.26 -33.52
CA ARG A 10 2.25 28.95 -32.18
C ARG A 10 3.30 29.20 -31.13
N SER A 11 2.87 29.80 -30.01
CA SER A 11 3.72 29.93 -28.85
C SER A 11 4.09 28.53 -28.30
N THR A 12 5.37 28.28 -28.10
CA THR A 12 5.91 27.02 -27.55
C THR A 12 6.02 27.04 -26.04
N TRP A 13 5.72 28.19 -25.39
CA TRP A 13 5.85 28.32 -23.94
C TRP A 13 5.02 27.31 -23.12
N PRO A 14 3.79 26.90 -23.51
CA PRO A 14 3.04 25.92 -22.72
C PRO A 14 3.70 24.53 -22.71
N ALA A 15 4.35 24.14 -23.83
CA ALA A 15 5.10 22.89 -23.89
C ALA A 15 6.34 22.93 -22.97
N TRP A 16 7.07 24.04 -22.97
CA TRP A 16 8.19 24.27 -22.04
C TRP A 16 7.73 24.24 -20.59
N LEU A 17 6.63 24.93 -20.28
CA LEU A 17 6.08 24.95 -18.92
C LEU A 17 5.77 23.54 -18.45
N LEU A 18 5.10 22.71 -19.27
CA LEU A 18 4.73 21.35 -18.89
C LEU A 18 5.95 20.44 -18.72
N LEU A 19 6.99 20.58 -19.55
CA LEU A 19 8.25 19.84 -19.39
C LEU A 19 8.97 20.22 -18.10
N VAL A 20 9.07 21.51 -17.81
CA VAL A 20 9.71 22.00 -16.58
C VAL A 20 8.94 21.56 -15.35
N LEU A 21 7.60 21.68 -15.37
CA LEU A 21 6.76 21.24 -14.26
C LEU A 21 6.88 19.72 -14.01
N ALA A 22 6.94 18.91 -15.07
CA ALA A 22 7.12 17.46 -14.92
C ALA A 22 8.48 17.10 -14.29
N ALA A 23 9.55 17.75 -14.74
CA ALA A 23 10.90 17.55 -14.19
C ALA A 23 10.99 18.02 -12.72
N VAL A 24 10.48 19.23 -12.42
CA VAL A 24 10.47 19.79 -11.06
C VAL A 24 9.59 18.95 -10.13
N ALA A 25 8.42 18.50 -10.58
CA ALA A 25 7.55 17.63 -9.79
C ALA A 25 8.24 16.30 -9.42
N GLY A 26 8.92 15.67 -10.39
CA GLY A 26 9.67 14.44 -10.13
C GLY A 26 10.80 14.63 -9.11
N LEU A 27 11.62 15.67 -9.29
CA LEU A 27 12.71 15.98 -8.35
C LEU A 27 12.18 16.40 -6.98
N GLY A 28 11.14 17.24 -6.96
CA GLY A 28 10.50 17.72 -5.72
C GLY A 28 9.86 16.58 -4.92
N TRP A 29 9.26 15.62 -5.61
CA TRP A 29 8.72 14.42 -4.97
C TRP A 29 9.78 13.62 -4.22
N TRP A 30 10.90 13.30 -4.88
CA TRP A 30 12.01 12.59 -4.26
C TRP A 30 12.63 13.36 -3.10
N TRP A 31 12.82 14.67 -3.28
CA TRP A 31 13.35 15.52 -2.22
C TRP A 31 12.42 15.57 -1.01
N SER A 32 11.09 15.71 -1.22
CA SER A 32 10.11 15.73 -0.13
C SER A 32 10.06 14.40 0.62
N ALA A 33 10.14 13.28 -0.10
CA ALA A 33 10.18 11.93 0.50
C ALA A 33 11.46 11.68 1.33
N GLY A 34 12.53 12.39 1.04
CA GLY A 34 13.79 12.33 1.78
C GLY A 34 13.86 13.23 3.01
N ARG A 35 12.89 14.12 3.22
CA ARG A 35 12.93 15.04 4.37
C ARG A 35 12.59 14.36 5.67
N PRO A 36 13.40 14.56 6.74
CA PRO A 36 13.05 14.10 8.07
C PRO A 36 11.78 14.80 8.58
N VAL A 37 10.83 14.03 9.10
CA VAL A 37 9.60 14.52 9.71
C VAL A 37 9.72 14.40 11.22
N ASN A 38 9.57 15.52 11.94
CA ASN A 38 9.52 15.52 13.40
C ASN A 38 8.17 14.97 13.87
N LEU A 39 8.22 13.91 14.65
CA LEU A 39 7.05 13.25 15.26
C LEU A 39 7.21 13.29 16.79
N PRO A 40 6.09 13.23 17.54
CA PRO A 40 6.16 13.01 18.99
C PRO A 40 6.97 11.75 19.32
N ASP A 41 7.77 11.79 20.36
CA ASP A 41 8.49 10.61 20.84
C ASP A 41 7.54 9.64 21.53
N ALA A 42 7.78 8.34 21.37
CA ALA A 42 7.06 7.34 22.15
C ALA A 42 7.42 7.46 23.63
N PRO A 43 6.45 7.24 24.56
CA PRO A 43 6.72 7.33 26.01
C PRO A 43 7.69 6.25 26.49
N SER A 44 7.77 5.14 25.76
CA SER A 44 8.67 4.02 26.02
C SER A 44 9.17 3.43 24.71
N THR A 45 10.37 2.85 24.73
CA THR A 45 10.86 2.00 23.64
C THR A 45 10.34 0.57 23.73
N ARG A 46 9.73 0.18 24.87
CA ARG A 46 9.09 -1.12 25.07
C ARG A 46 7.59 -1.04 24.77
N ILE A 47 7.08 -2.09 24.14
CA ILE A 47 5.69 -2.25 23.69
C ILE A 47 5.10 -3.47 24.40
N ALA A 48 3.88 -3.34 24.91
CA ALA A 48 3.27 -4.34 25.79
C ALA A 48 3.01 -5.70 25.11
N CYS A 49 2.61 -5.72 23.84
CA CYS A 49 2.42 -6.97 23.06
C CYS A 49 2.43 -6.69 21.56
N VAL A 50 2.86 -7.68 20.77
CA VAL A 50 2.91 -7.61 19.30
C VAL A 50 2.46 -8.92 18.68
N SER A 51 1.74 -8.85 17.56
CA SER A 51 1.38 -10.03 16.75
C SER A 51 2.63 -10.65 16.14
N TYR A 52 2.81 -11.93 16.35
CA TYR A 52 3.94 -12.71 15.85
C TYR A 52 3.45 -13.82 14.90
N ALA A 53 3.79 -13.67 13.63
CA ALA A 53 3.66 -14.69 12.62
C ALA A 53 5.02 -14.80 11.91
N PRO A 54 5.69 -15.96 11.96
CA PRO A 54 7.09 -16.11 11.51
C PRO A 54 7.26 -16.33 10.00
N TYR A 55 6.19 -16.23 9.21
CA TYR A 55 6.19 -16.43 7.74
C TYR A 55 6.66 -15.16 7.03
N ARG A 56 7.90 -14.73 7.28
CA ARG A 56 8.43 -13.44 6.83
C ARG A 56 9.40 -13.51 5.65
N LEU A 57 9.83 -14.71 5.26
CA LEU A 57 10.72 -14.86 4.13
C LEU A 57 9.95 -15.14 2.83
N SER A 58 10.61 -14.95 1.71
CA SER A 58 10.02 -15.22 0.39
C SER A 58 9.60 -16.68 0.26
N GLY A 59 8.36 -16.92 -0.18
CA GLY A 59 7.79 -18.26 -0.34
C GLY A 59 7.20 -18.86 0.94
N GLU A 60 7.45 -18.29 2.12
CA GLU A 60 6.79 -18.73 3.35
C GLU A 60 5.34 -18.24 3.39
N THR A 61 4.42 -19.12 3.78
CA THR A 61 3.00 -18.79 3.97
C THR A 61 2.34 -19.77 4.95
N PRO A 62 1.40 -19.32 5.80
CA PRO A 62 0.64 -20.21 6.66
C PRO A 62 -0.33 -21.13 5.90
N PHE A 63 -0.57 -20.87 4.61
CA PHE A 63 -1.45 -21.68 3.75
C PHE A 63 -0.76 -22.89 3.13
N ASP A 64 0.56 -22.99 3.22
CA ASP A 64 1.24 -24.24 2.88
C ASP A 64 1.02 -25.26 4.00
N PRO A 65 0.31 -26.38 3.73
CA PRO A 65 0.05 -27.40 4.74
C PRO A 65 1.33 -28.12 5.24
N HIS A 66 2.42 -27.98 4.51
CA HIS A 66 3.74 -28.54 4.83
C HIS A 66 4.67 -27.52 5.49
N ALA A 67 4.23 -26.26 5.64
CA ALA A 67 5.04 -25.26 6.32
C ALA A 67 5.34 -25.69 7.77
N PHE A 68 6.61 -25.55 8.15
CA PHE A 68 7.04 -25.85 9.51
C PHE A 68 8.09 -24.83 9.95
N ILE A 69 7.80 -24.13 11.01
CA ILE A 69 8.71 -23.16 11.63
C ILE A 69 9.49 -23.87 12.74
N SER A 70 10.78 -23.97 12.55
CA SER A 70 11.63 -24.67 13.51
C SER A 70 11.72 -23.93 14.85
N PRO A 71 11.89 -24.64 15.97
CA PRO A 71 12.14 -24.01 17.27
C PRO A 71 13.35 -23.08 17.27
N ALA A 72 14.37 -23.36 16.47
CA ALA A 72 15.54 -22.51 16.34
C ALA A 72 15.20 -21.16 15.70
N ARG A 73 14.33 -21.15 14.69
CA ARG A 73 13.83 -19.91 14.06
C ARG A 73 12.99 -19.10 15.05
N ILE A 74 12.09 -19.77 15.78
CA ILE A 74 11.27 -19.12 16.81
C ILE A 74 12.17 -18.51 17.90
N ASP A 75 13.22 -19.22 18.29
CA ASP A 75 14.18 -18.74 19.30
C ASP A 75 14.93 -17.48 18.83
N GLU A 76 15.41 -17.48 17.58
CA GLU A 76 16.06 -16.32 16.96
C GLU A 76 15.11 -15.11 16.93
N ASP A 77 13.88 -15.31 16.45
CA ASP A 77 12.89 -14.25 16.37
C ASP A 77 12.51 -13.70 17.75
N LEU A 78 12.19 -14.58 18.71
CA LEU A 78 11.79 -14.13 20.05
C LEU A 78 12.94 -13.48 20.83
N ARG A 79 14.17 -13.92 20.63
CA ARG A 79 15.35 -13.24 21.18
C ARG A 79 15.45 -11.80 20.66
N ALA A 80 15.24 -11.59 19.36
CA ALA A 80 15.24 -10.26 18.78
C ALA A 80 14.06 -9.41 19.28
N LEU A 81 12.86 -9.99 19.32
CA LEU A 81 11.64 -9.30 19.77
C LEU A 81 11.68 -8.94 21.25
N SER A 82 12.30 -9.77 22.11
CA SER A 82 12.40 -9.51 23.57
C SER A 82 13.11 -8.21 23.91
N GLN A 83 13.91 -7.67 22.98
CA GLN A 83 14.57 -6.37 23.16
C GLN A 83 13.57 -5.20 23.18
N ARG A 84 12.38 -5.38 22.62
CA ARG A 84 11.38 -4.31 22.43
C ARG A 84 10.00 -4.66 22.96
N PHE A 85 9.65 -5.93 23.05
CA PHE A 85 8.30 -6.37 23.40
C PHE A 85 8.29 -7.21 24.67
N ASP A 86 7.23 -7.02 25.49
CA ASP A 86 7.02 -7.80 26.70
C ASP A 86 6.19 -9.06 26.44
N CYS A 87 5.51 -9.12 25.31
CA CYS A 87 4.60 -10.19 24.94
C CYS A 87 4.52 -10.34 23.42
N VAL A 88 4.30 -11.58 22.98
CA VAL A 88 3.89 -11.88 21.60
C VAL A 88 2.50 -12.49 21.56
N ARG A 89 1.74 -12.22 20.47
CA ARG A 89 0.47 -12.87 20.17
C ARG A 89 0.65 -13.81 19.00
N THR A 90 0.30 -15.09 19.17
CA THR A 90 0.19 -16.07 18.07
C THR A 90 -1.25 -16.21 17.61
N TYR A 91 -1.45 -16.86 16.46
CA TYR A 91 -2.79 -17.09 15.88
C TYR A 91 -3.17 -18.56 15.85
N SER A 92 -2.21 -19.48 15.80
CA SER A 92 -2.39 -20.92 15.68
C SER A 92 -1.37 -21.65 16.53
N GLN A 93 -1.62 -22.94 16.78
CA GLN A 93 -0.72 -23.90 17.40
C GLN A 93 -0.03 -24.81 16.39
N GLY A 94 -0.51 -24.81 15.16
CA GLY A 94 0.04 -25.60 14.06
C GLY A 94 1.42 -25.18 13.61
N GLN A 95 1.99 -25.94 12.67
CA GLN A 95 3.22 -25.58 11.93
C GLN A 95 4.44 -25.25 12.81
N GLY A 96 4.54 -25.86 14.00
CA GLY A 96 5.64 -25.62 14.96
C GLY A 96 5.39 -24.49 15.95
N LEU A 97 4.31 -23.70 15.83
CA LEU A 97 4.03 -22.56 16.70
C LEU A 97 3.67 -22.95 18.14
N SER A 98 3.32 -24.20 18.40
CA SER A 98 3.16 -24.73 19.76
C SER A 98 4.42 -24.60 20.64
N ALA A 99 5.60 -24.44 20.04
CA ALA A 99 6.85 -24.20 20.76
C ALA A 99 6.99 -22.78 21.33
N VAL A 100 6.17 -21.81 20.86
CA VAL A 100 6.31 -20.39 21.20
C VAL A 100 6.21 -20.13 22.71
N PRO A 101 5.25 -20.67 23.49
CA PRO A 101 5.17 -20.40 24.93
C PRO A 101 6.41 -20.83 25.70
N ALA A 102 6.94 -22.03 25.43
CA ALA A 102 8.15 -22.53 26.08
C ALA A 102 9.39 -21.68 25.75
N ILE A 103 9.50 -21.23 24.50
CA ILE A 103 10.64 -20.41 24.05
C ILE A 103 10.51 -18.99 24.60
N ALA A 104 9.33 -18.37 24.55
CA ALA A 104 9.07 -17.03 25.07
C ALA A 104 9.44 -16.90 26.55
N GLN A 105 9.15 -17.94 27.35
CA GLN A 105 9.46 -17.97 28.77
C GLN A 105 10.96 -17.81 29.03
N ARG A 106 11.84 -18.32 28.17
CA ARG A 106 13.30 -18.18 28.29
C ARG A 106 13.77 -16.71 28.23
N TYR A 107 13.00 -15.89 27.54
CA TYR A 107 13.27 -14.46 27.35
C TYR A 107 12.43 -13.57 28.28
N GLY A 108 11.71 -14.14 29.25
CA GLY A 108 10.83 -13.40 30.15
C GLY A 108 9.59 -12.82 29.48
N MET A 109 9.29 -13.23 28.23
CA MET A 109 8.14 -12.76 27.47
C MET A 109 6.88 -13.56 27.84
N LYS A 110 5.73 -12.90 27.79
CA LYS A 110 4.41 -13.54 27.85
C LYS A 110 3.87 -13.82 26.46
N VAL A 111 2.87 -14.72 26.39
CA VAL A 111 2.22 -15.08 25.14
C VAL A 111 0.70 -14.91 25.24
N LEU A 112 0.10 -14.18 24.33
CA LEU A 112 -1.32 -14.28 23.99
C LEU A 112 -1.45 -15.39 22.96
N MET A 113 -1.79 -16.57 23.42
CA MET A 113 -1.77 -17.79 22.63
C MET A 113 -3.06 -17.93 21.82
N GLY A 114 -2.96 -17.93 20.48
CA GLY A 114 -4.09 -18.15 19.57
C GLY A 114 -4.39 -19.62 19.35
N ILE A 115 -5.65 -19.94 19.18
CA ILE A 115 -6.18 -21.20 18.67
C ILE A 115 -6.96 -20.85 17.40
N TRP A 116 -6.47 -21.30 16.24
CA TRP A 116 -7.09 -20.99 14.95
C TRP A 116 -8.35 -21.83 14.77
N LEU A 117 -9.43 -21.17 14.36
CA LEU A 117 -10.69 -21.83 14.03
C LEU A 117 -11.14 -21.42 12.62
N ASP A 118 -11.61 -22.39 11.85
CA ASP A 118 -12.16 -22.21 10.51
C ASP A 118 -13.37 -23.13 10.26
N ARG A 119 -13.72 -23.39 9.00
CA ARG A 119 -14.85 -24.27 8.62
C ARG A 119 -14.56 -25.75 8.80
N ASP A 120 -13.28 -26.16 8.87
CA ASP A 120 -12.91 -27.56 9.05
C ASP A 120 -12.99 -27.98 10.53
N ALA A 121 -14.07 -28.63 10.91
CA ALA A 121 -14.27 -29.09 12.28
C ALA A 121 -13.17 -30.05 12.78
N ARG A 122 -12.52 -30.82 11.88
CA ARG A 122 -11.42 -31.72 12.27
C ARG A 122 -10.14 -30.94 12.54
N ALA A 123 -9.86 -29.90 11.75
CA ALA A 123 -8.76 -28.98 12.00
C ALA A 123 -8.98 -28.23 13.32
N ASN A 124 -10.18 -27.70 13.54
CA ASN A 124 -10.56 -27.04 14.80
C ASN A 124 -10.35 -27.95 16.02
N ALA A 125 -10.80 -29.21 15.94
CA ALA A 125 -10.61 -30.15 17.05
C ALA A 125 -9.12 -30.40 17.37
N ARG A 126 -8.25 -30.48 16.35
CA ARG A 126 -6.80 -30.63 16.54
C ARG A 126 -6.18 -29.38 17.16
N GLU A 127 -6.51 -28.20 16.65
CA GLU A 127 -6.04 -26.91 17.17
C GLU A 127 -6.46 -26.69 18.62
N ILE A 128 -7.73 -26.98 18.95
CA ILE A 128 -8.25 -26.90 20.33
C ILE A 128 -7.52 -27.86 21.25
N ALA A 129 -7.35 -29.12 20.85
CA ALA A 129 -6.65 -30.11 21.66
C ALA A 129 -5.19 -29.69 21.93
N GLN A 130 -4.48 -29.22 20.90
CA GLN A 130 -3.10 -28.76 21.01
C GLN A 130 -2.99 -27.48 21.87
N GLY A 131 -3.93 -26.53 21.71
CA GLY A 131 -3.99 -25.31 22.51
C GLY A 131 -4.25 -25.62 23.99
N ILE A 132 -5.17 -26.56 24.30
CA ILE A 132 -5.42 -27.00 25.68
C ILE A 132 -4.18 -27.65 26.29
N ALA A 133 -3.53 -28.57 25.55
CA ALA A 133 -2.31 -29.22 26.01
C ALA A 133 -1.20 -28.21 26.32
N ASN A 134 -1.00 -27.23 25.44
CA ASN A 134 0.00 -26.20 25.58
C ASN A 134 -0.30 -25.23 26.75
N ALA A 135 -1.58 -24.87 26.92
CA ALA A 135 -2.00 -24.02 28.05
C ALA A 135 -1.80 -24.71 29.42
N ARG A 136 -1.98 -26.02 29.48
CA ARG A 136 -1.72 -26.83 30.69
C ARG A 136 -0.22 -26.96 30.96
N ALA A 137 0.60 -27.13 29.93
CA ALA A 137 2.04 -27.32 30.07
C ALA A 137 2.78 -26.02 30.45
N HIS A 138 2.31 -24.86 29.96
CA HIS A 138 3.02 -23.58 30.12
C HIS A 138 2.14 -22.44 30.66
N PRO A 139 1.31 -22.64 31.72
CA PRO A 139 0.36 -21.62 32.17
C PRO A 139 1.05 -20.33 32.61
N GLN A 140 2.27 -20.41 33.11
CA GLN A 140 3.05 -19.24 33.56
C GLN A 140 3.58 -18.41 32.40
N ALA A 141 3.73 -18.96 31.20
CA ALA A 141 4.12 -18.23 30.01
C ALA A 141 2.96 -17.45 29.40
N LEU A 142 1.72 -17.86 29.69
CA LEU A 142 0.54 -17.28 29.04
C LEU A 142 0.05 -16.02 29.73
N ARG A 143 -0.24 -15.00 28.96
CA ARG A 143 -1.03 -13.82 29.33
C ARG A 143 -2.52 -14.08 29.14
N GLY A 144 -2.88 -15.00 28.25
CA GLY A 144 -4.23 -15.45 27.94
C GLY A 144 -4.27 -16.34 26.72
N VAL A 145 -5.44 -16.97 26.49
CA VAL A 145 -5.74 -17.77 25.29
C VAL A 145 -6.83 -17.07 24.50
N ILE A 146 -6.60 -16.94 23.18
CA ILE A 146 -7.55 -16.36 22.23
C ILE A 146 -8.09 -17.48 21.36
N VAL A 147 -9.37 -17.85 21.54
CA VAL A 147 -10.03 -18.93 20.82
C VAL A 147 -10.75 -18.38 19.60
N GLY A 148 -10.14 -18.54 18.44
CA GLY A 148 -10.60 -17.96 17.17
C GLY A 148 -10.14 -16.51 16.94
N ASN A 149 -9.82 -16.20 15.69
CA ASN A 149 -9.51 -14.88 15.20
C ASN A 149 -10.42 -14.54 14.03
N GLU A 150 -11.25 -13.51 14.16
CA GLU A 150 -12.17 -12.99 13.11
C GLU A 150 -13.07 -14.08 12.47
N VAL A 151 -13.40 -15.11 13.22
CA VAL A 151 -14.18 -16.26 12.75
C VAL A 151 -15.56 -15.83 12.25
N LEU A 152 -16.17 -14.84 12.95
CA LEU A 152 -17.48 -14.29 12.55
C LEU A 152 -17.35 -13.32 11.38
N LEU A 153 -16.27 -12.54 11.32
CA LEU A 153 -15.97 -11.66 10.18
C LEU A 153 -15.79 -12.49 8.89
N ARG A 154 -15.07 -13.62 8.98
CA ARG A 154 -14.88 -14.54 7.85
C ARG A 154 -16.10 -15.42 7.55
N GLY A 155 -17.11 -15.40 8.44
CA GLY A 155 -18.33 -16.22 8.28
C GLY A 155 -18.07 -17.73 8.30
N GLU A 156 -17.10 -18.20 9.08
CA GLU A 156 -16.65 -19.59 9.09
C GLU A 156 -17.39 -20.45 10.10
N LEU A 157 -17.74 -19.90 11.26
CA LEU A 157 -18.58 -20.55 12.26
C LEU A 157 -19.78 -19.69 12.64
N SER A 158 -20.84 -20.31 13.12
CA SER A 158 -21.94 -19.58 13.75
C SER A 158 -21.53 -19.10 15.16
N PRO A 159 -22.13 -18.00 15.68
CA PRO A 159 -21.88 -17.56 17.05
C PRO A 159 -22.10 -18.64 18.12
N LYS A 160 -23.07 -19.54 17.88
CA LYS A 160 -23.37 -20.66 18.77
C LYS A 160 -22.23 -21.69 18.79
N ALA A 161 -21.73 -22.10 17.62
CA ALA A 161 -20.62 -23.06 17.50
C ALA A 161 -19.35 -22.50 18.14
N LEU A 162 -18.98 -21.26 17.76
CA LEU A 162 -17.82 -20.59 18.33
C LEU A 162 -17.91 -20.44 19.86
N THR A 163 -19.09 -20.12 20.40
CA THR A 163 -19.31 -20.04 21.85
C THR A 163 -19.10 -21.40 22.52
N ALA A 164 -19.49 -22.51 21.88
CA ALA A 164 -19.26 -23.86 22.39
C ALA A 164 -17.75 -24.18 22.46
N ASP A 165 -16.99 -23.85 21.40
CA ASP A 165 -15.54 -24.06 21.35
C ASP A 165 -14.81 -23.22 22.43
N ILE A 166 -15.21 -21.96 22.61
CA ILE A 166 -14.65 -21.09 23.68
C ILE A 166 -14.90 -21.71 25.06
N ARG A 167 -16.12 -22.18 25.34
CA ARG A 167 -16.46 -22.83 26.62
C ARG A 167 -15.71 -24.13 26.82
N GLN A 168 -15.52 -24.92 25.76
CA GLN A 168 -14.72 -26.16 25.81
C GLN A 168 -13.28 -25.86 26.25
N VAL A 169 -12.62 -24.89 25.61
CA VAL A 169 -11.25 -24.48 25.98
C VAL A 169 -11.20 -23.98 27.42
N ARG A 170 -12.11 -23.08 27.79
CA ARG A 170 -12.16 -22.48 29.13
C ARG A 170 -12.32 -23.52 30.24
N ALA A 171 -13.15 -24.54 30.04
CA ALA A 171 -13.35 -25.61 30.99
C ALA A 171 -12.14 -26.56 31.12
N ALA A 172 -11.29 -26.60 30.11
CA ALA A 172 -10.21 -27.57 30.01
C ALA A 172 -8.82 -27.01 30.41
N ILE A 173 -8.65 -25.70 30.54
CA ILE A 173 -7.37 -25.07 30.88
C ILE A 173 -7.35 -24.55 32.33
N PRO A 174 -6.16 -24.26 32.92
CA PRO A 174 -6.08 -23.72 34.27
C PRO A 174 -6.86 -22.40 34.43
N ALA A 175 -7.61 -22.25 35.52
CA ALA A 175 -8.43 -21.05 35.82
C ALA A 175 -7.62 -19.75 35.90
N SER A 176 -6.31 -19.84 36.12
CA SER A 176 -5.38 -18.70 36.15
C SER A 176 -5.09 -18.13 34.74
N VAL A 177 -5.44 -18.86 33.67
CA VAL A 177 -5.21 -18.43 32.28
C VAL A 177 -6.53 -17.91 31.71
N PRO A 178 -6.66 -16.59 31.49
CA PRO A 178 -7.90 -16.02 30.98
C PRO A 178 -8.13 -16.36 29.51
N VAL A 179 -9.41 -16.52 29.12
CA VAL A 179 -9.85 -16.87 27.75
C VAL A 179 -10.57 -15.70 27.11
N SER A 180 -10.28 -15.45 25.85
CA SER A 180 -10.96 -14.46 25.01
C SER A 180 -11.23 -15.02 23.59
N TYR A 181 -11.96 -14.26 22.82
CA TYR A 181 -12.12 -14.37 21.37
C TYR A 181 -11.72 -13.02 20.75
N ALA A 182 -11.14 -13.01 19.56
CA ALA A 182 -10.72 -11.79 18.89
C ALA A 182 -11.49 -11.58 17.59
N ASP A 183 -12.09 -10.40 17.44
CA ASP A 183 -12.81 -9.99 16.21
C ASP A 183 -12.86 -8.48 16.10
N VAL A 184 -13.27 -7.96 14.94
CA VAL A 184 -13.59 -6.55 14.74
C VAL A 184 -14.65 -6.10 15.74
N TRP A 185 -14.53 -4.86 16.18
CA TRP A 185 -15.38 -4.32 17.25
C TRP A 185 -16.88 -4.36 16.93
N GLU A 186 -17.25 -4.25 15.64
CA GLU A 186 -18.65 -4.33 15.18
C GLU A 186 -19.28 -5.69 15.46
N ASN A 187 -18.53 -6.79 15.31
CA ASN A 187 -19.06 -8.13 15.58
C ASN A 187 -19.38 -8.35 17.05
N TRP A 188 -18.62 -7.74 17.96
CA TRP A 188 -18.97 -7.77 19.38
C TRP A 188 -20.29 -7.04 19.67
N LEU A 189 -20.55 -5.91 18.99
CA LEU A 189 -21.83 -5.19 19.10
C LEU A 189 -22.97 -5.96 18.45
N ARG A 190 -22.71 -6.68 17.36
CA ARG A 190 -23.71 -7.52 16.65
C ARG A 190 -24.10 -8.75 17.44
N TYR A 191 -23.16 -9.34 18.18
CA TYR A 191 -23.36 -10.58 18.95
C TYR A 191 -23.00 -10.42 20.44
N PRO A 192 -23.66 -9.49 21.17
CA PRO A 192 -23.26 -9.10 22.53
C PRO A 192 -23.35 -10.25 23.55
N HIS A 193 -24.20 -11.25 23.30
CA HIS A 193 -24.34 -12.43 24.17
C HIS A 193 -23.06 -13.25 24.30
N MET A 194 -22.16 -13.19 23.32
CA MET A 194 -20.86 -13.90 23.35
C MET A 194 -19.93 -13.37 24.43
N ALA A 195 -20.12 -12.14 24.90
CA ALA A 195 -19.33 -11.57 25.99
C ALA A 195 -19.41 -12.39 27.29
N ALA A 196 -20.51 -13.17 27.49
CA ALA A 196 -20.64 -14.06 28.65
C ALA A 196 -19.72 -15.29 28.60
N ALA A 197 -19.23 -15.66 27.42
CA ALA A 197 -18.37 -16.85 27.24
C ALA A 197 -16.87 -16.54 27.48
N VAL A 198 -16.49 -15.29 27.52
CA VAL A 198 -15.07 -14.85 27.62
C VAL A 198 -14.78 -14.08 28.91
N ASP A 199 -13.53 -14.08 29.35
CA ASP A 199 -13.10 -13.33 30.53
C ASP A 199 -12.89 -11.85 30.24
N TYR A 200 -12.51 -11.51 29.00
CA TYR A 200 -12.36 -10.15 28.51
C TYR A 200 -12.65 -10.12 26.99
N LEU A 201 -12.99 -8.93 26.47
CA LEU A 201 -13.19 -8.73 25.05
C LEU A 201 -11.85 -8.42 24.38
N THR A 202 -11.59 -9.08 23.24
CA THR A 202 -10.45 -8.72 22.39
C THR A 202 -11.02 -8.17 21.07
N ILE A 203 -10.78 -6.87 20.84
CA ILE A 203 -11.35 -6.13 19.71
C ILE A 203 -10.25 -5.69 18.75
N HIS A 204 -10.53 -5.75 17.46
CA HIS A 204 -9.66 -5.20 16.42
C HIS A 204 -10.14 -3.82 16.02
N ILE A 205 -9.21 -2.86 15.97
CA ILE A 205 -9.46 -1.49 15.49
C ILE A 205 -8.31 -1.11 14.59
N LEU A 206 -8.55 -1.15 13.29
CA LEU A 206 -7.56 -0.90 12.25
C LEU A 206 -8.02 0.32 11.42
N PRO A 207 -7.65 1.56 11.79
CA PRO A 207 -8.18 2.77 11.19
C PRO A 207 -8.00 2.87 9.67
N TYR A 208 -6.97 2.22 9.13
CA TYR A 208 -6.76 2.10 7.69
C TYR A 208 -7.79 1.15 7.02
N TRP A 209 -8.16 0.04 7.69
CA TRP A 209 -9.05 -0.99 7.14
C TRP A 209 -10.54 -0.74 7.39
N GLU A 210 -10.90 0.27 8.20
CA GLU A 210 -12.30 0.64 8.43
C GLU A 210 -13.05 0.86 7.11
N ASP A 211 -14.37 0.67 7.10
CA ASP A 211 -15.22 0.97 5.93
C ASP A 211 -15.13 2.45 5.54
N ALA A 212 -14.96 3.31 6.54
CA ALA A 212 -14.59 4.72 6.38
C ALA A 212 -13.16 4.95 6.88
N PRO A 213 -12.12 4.72 6.04
CA PRO A 213 -10.73 4.88 6.44
C PRO A 213 -10.44 6.27 7.01
N VAL A 214 -9.65 6.31 8.06
CA VAL A 214 -9.35 7.56 8.80
C VAL A 214 -7.93 8.00 8.45
N SER A 215 -7.69 9.31 8.33
CA SER A 215 -6.33 9.82 8.10
C SER A 215 -5.40 9.53 9.28
N PRO A 216 -4.06 9.45 9.07
CA PRO A 216 -3.11 9.13 10.12
C PRO A 216 -3.20 10.07 11.33
N GLU A 217 -3.47 11.37 11.09
CA GLU A 217 -3.58 12.40 12.14
C GLU A 217 -4.83 12.20 13.02
N HIS A 218 -5.81 11.46 12.55
CA HIS A 218 -7.07 11.20 13.26
C HIS A 218 -7.19 9.76 13.77
N ALA A 219 -6.25 8.89 13.40
CA ALA A 219 -6.32 7.45 13.63
C ALA A 219 -6.40 7.10 15.12
N VAL A 220 -5.57 7.70 15.96
CA VAL A 220 -5.58 7.43 17.41
C VAL A 220 -6.86 7.97 18.08
N ARG A 221 -7.40 9.10 17.61
CA ARG A 221 -8.71 9.60 18.09
C ARG A 221 -9.85 8.64 17.72
N HIS A 222 -9.80 8.02 16.55
CA HIS A 222 -10.75 6.99 16.17
C HIS A 222 -10.67 5.79 17.10
N VAL A 223 -9.46 5.27 17.35
CA VAL A 223 -9.24 4.18 18.33
C VAL A 223 -9.80 4.53 19.70
N ALA A 224 -9.53 5.74 20.20
CA ALA A 224 -10.03 6.21 21.48
C ALA A 224 -11.56 6.21 21.56
N ARG A 225 -12.22 6.68 20.48
CA ARG A 225 -13.69 6.74 20.39
C ARG A 225 -14.30 5.34 20.41
N VAL A 226 -13.76 4.41 19.57
CA VAL A 226 -14.26 3.03 19.49
C VAL A 226 -14.01 2.30 20.82
N TYR A 227 -12.85 2.46 21.41
CA TYR A 227 -12.53 1.85 22.71
C TYR A 227 -13.50 2.30 23.81
N ALA A 228 -13.77 3.61 23.91
CA ALA A 228 -14.75 4.16 24.85
C ALA A 228 -16.19 3.68 24.55
N GLN A 229 -16.54 3.51 23.27
CA GLN A 229 -17.83 2.94 22.86
C GLN A 229 -17.97 1.50 23.36
N MET A 230 -16.94 0.68 23.20
CA MET A 230 -16.94 -0.71 23.63
C MET A 230 -17.01 -0.84 25.17
N GLN A 231 -16.31 0.02 25.90
CA GLN A 231 -16.41 0.06 27.36
C GLN A 231 -17.83 0.39 27.85
N ARG A 232 -18.53 1.32 27.16
CA ARG A 232 -19.95 1.64 27.47
C ARG A 232 -20.92 0.53 27.09
N ALA A 233 -20.67 -0.15 25.96
CA ALA A 233 -21.53 -1.23 25.49
C ALA A 233 -21.41 -2.50 26.35
N PHE A 234 -20.27 -2.73 27.00
CA PHE A 234 -20.00 -3.90 27.83
C PHE A 234 -19.53 -3.51 29.24
N PRO A 235 -20.41 -2.94 30.06
CA PRO A 235 -20.06 -2.52 31.42
C PRO A 235 -19.59 -3.73 32.25
N GLY A 236 -18.51 -3.54 33.00
CA GLY A 236 -17.91 -4.59 33.83
C GLY A 236 -17.03 -5.60 33.08
N LYS A 237 -16.99 -5.59 31.74
CA LYS A 237 -16.04 -6.37 30.97
C LYS A 237 -14.77 -5.59 30.68
N ARG A 238 -13.62 -6.19 30.92
CA ARG A 238 -12.34 -5.65 30.47
C ARG A 238 -12.26 -5.74 28.95
N VAL A 239 -11.88 -4.66 28.29
CA VAL A 239 -11.67 -4.58 26.85
C VAL A 239 -10.19 -4.48 26.56
N MET A 240 -9.69 -5.30 25.66
CA MET A 240 -8.32 -5.29 25.15
C MET A 240 -8.35 -5.04 23.65
N ILE A 241 -7.45 -4.22 23.15
CA ILE A 241 -7.23 -4.13 21.71
C ILE A 241 -6.37 -5.33 21.28
N GLY A 242 -6.94 -6.17 20.41
CA GLY A 242 -6.28 -7.37 19.88
C GLY A 242 -5.40 -7.08 18.68
N GLU A 243 -5.86 -6.16 17.82
CA GLU A 243 -5.08 -5.68 16.67
C GLU A 243 -5.29 -4.19 16.48
N THR A 244 -4.18 -3.49 16.31
CA THR A 244 -4.15 -2.09 15.91
C THR A 244 -2.77 -1.78 15.33
N GLY A 245 -2.72 -0.95 14.29
CA GLY A 245 -1.49 -0.65 13.58
C GLY A 245 -1.74 0.27 12.39
N TRP A 246 -0.70 0.50 11.62
CA TRP A 246 -0.73 1.29 10.40
C TRP A 246 0.26 0.71 9.37
N PRO A 247 -0.11 0.59 8.08
CA PRO A 247 0.78 0.05 7.07
C PRO A 247 1.81 1.08 6.59
N SER A 248 3.01 0.62 6.24
CA SER A 248 4.08 1.49 5.73
C SER A 248 4.11 1.63 4.21
N GLU A 249 3.51 0.72 3.48
CA GLU A 249 3.53 0.72 2.01
C GLU A 249 2.17 0.28 1.45
N GLY A 250 1.89 0.66 0.20
CA GLY A 250 0.72 0.23 -0.56
C GLY A 250 -0.27 1.34 -0.86
N ARG A 251 -1.47 0.96 -1.24
CA ARG A 251 -2.50 1.87 -1.73
C ARG A 251 -3.02 2.82 -0.65
N PRO A 252 -3.05 4.13 -0.89
CA PRO A 252 -3.87 5.04 -0.08
C PRO A 252 -5.37 4.74 -0.25
N ARG A 253 -6.11 4.78 0.85
CA ARG A 253 -7.57 4.65 0.88
C ARG A 253 -8.18 5.92 1.47
N ARG A 254 -8.88 6.71 0.66
CA ARG A 254 -9.32 8.07 1.03
C ARG A 254 -8.13 8.87 1.59
N ALA A 255 -8.24 9.39 2.81
CA ALA A 255 -7.16 10.09 3.50
C ALA A 255 -6.16 9.17 4.23
N ALA A 256 -6.42 7.87 4.29
CA ALA A 256 -5.54 6.91 4.94
C ALA A 256 -4.37 6.55 4.01
N VAL A 257 -3.21 7.15 4.24
CA VAL A 257 -2.00 7.00 3.42
C VAL A 257 -1.01 6.08 4.11
N PRO A 258 -0.72 4.87 3.57
CA PRO A 258 0.39 4.05 4.01
C PRO A 258 1.72 4.77 3.82
N SER A 259 2.55 4.82 4.84
CA SER A 259 3.92 5.31 4.78
C SER A 259 4.68 4.96 6.05
N VAL A 260 6.01 4.88 5.98
CA VAL A 260 6.88 4.64 7.15
C VAL A 260 6.70 5.75 8.18
N VAL A 261 6.56 7.01 7.73
CA VAL A 261 6.31 8.16 8.61
C VAL A 261 4.97 8.03 9.32
N ASN A 262 3.91 7.62 8.61
CA ASN A 262 2.58 7.49 9.19
C ASN A 262 2.46 6.26 10.12
N GLU A 263 3.15 5.16 9.81
CA GLU A 263 3.26 4.01 10.70
C GLU A 263 3.95 4.41 12.03
N ALA A 264 5.07 5.12 11.94
CA ALA A 264 5.78 5.64 13.11
C ALA A 264 4.93 6.63 13.91
N ARG A 265 4.23 7.57 13.24
CA ARG A 265 3.30 8.52 13.86
C ARG A 265 2.22 7.78 14.63
N TYR A 266 1.51 6.89 13.93
CA TYR A 266 0.43 6.12 14.52
C TYR A 266 0.89 5.36 15.76
N LEU A 267 1.97 4.60 15.64
CA LEU A 267 2.47 3.78 16.75
C LEU A 267 2.86 4.63 17.97
N ARG A 268 3.61 5.71 17.75
CA ARG A 268 4.07 6.57 18.86
C ARG A 268 2.92 7.28 19.57
N GLU A 269 1.98 7.84 18.81
CA GLU A 269 0.79 8.51 19.36
C GLU A 269 -0.16 7.50 20.04
N PHE A 270 -0.33 6.31 19.46
CA PHE A 270 -1.11 5.22 20.07
C PHE A 270 -0.51 4.79 21.41
N LEU A 271 0.80 4.57 21.48
CA LEU A 271 1.47 4.18 22.72
C LEU A 271 1.33 5.26 23.81
N ALA A 272 1.43 6.53 23.42
CA ALA A 272 1.21 7.64 24.36
C ALA A 272 -0.22 7.64 24.90
N TYR A 273 -1.22 7.49 24.03
CA TYR A 273 -2.61 7.40 24.45
C TYR A 273 -2.88 6.16 25.32
N ALA A 274 -2.41 4.99 24.90
CA ALA A 274 -2.62 3.75 25.63
C ALA A 274 -2.03 3.81 27.06
N ALA A 275 -0.88 4.48 27.23
CA ALA A 275 -0.27 4.70 28.53
C ALA A 275 -1.13 5.58 29.46
N THR A 276 -1.76 6.66 28.92
CA THR A 276 -2.60 7.57 29.74
C THR A 276 -3.84 6.88 30.29
N VAL A 277 -4.47 5.98 29.50
CA VAL A 277 -5.71 5.27 29.90
C VAL A 277 -5.47 3.85 30.40
N LYS A 278 -4.20 3.44 30.54
CA LYS A 278 -3.79 2.08 30.94
C LYS A 278 -4.47 0.99 30.11
N MET A 279 -4.57 1.22 28.81
CA MET A 279 -5.23 0.34 27.86
C MET A 279 -4.43 -0.94 27.65
N PRO A 280 -5.01 -2.13 27.82
CA PRO A 280 -4.37 -3.36 27.37
C PRO A 280 -4.46 -3.47 25.85
N TYR A 281 -3.34 -3.76 25.21
CA TYR A 281 -3.27 -3.81 23.74
C TYR A 281 -2.24 -4.83 23.23
N ASN A 282 -2.42 -5.18 21.97
CA ASN A 282 -1.48 -5.84 21.10
C ASN A 282 -1.42 -5.07 19.77
N VAL A 283 -0.23 -4.78 19.26
CA VAL A 283 -0.05 -4.11 17.99
C VAL A 283 0.16 -5.13 16.87
N ILE A 284 -0.35 -4.84 15.68
CA ILE A 284 -0.07 -5.58 14.47
C ILE A 284 0.95 -4.82 13.64
N GLU A 285 2.11 -5.38 13.23
CA GLU A 285 2.62 -6.69 13.66
C GLU A 285 4.16 -6.65 13.83
N ALA A 286 4.77 -7.75 14.25
CA ALA A 286 6.21 -7.77 14.52
C ALA A 286 7.04 -7.56 13.26
N PHE A 287 6.77 -8.36 12.22
CA PHE A 287 7.53 -8.38 10.97
C PHE A 287 6.61 -8.13 9.79
N ASP A 288 7.12 -7.52 8.73
CA ASP A 288 6.46 -7.50 7.44
C ASP A 288 6.19 -8.93 6.95
N GLN A 289 5.00 -9.13 6.36
CA GLN A 289 4.47 -10.44 5.98
C GLN A 289 4.25 -10.51 4.45
N PRO A 290 5.29 -10.82 3.65
CA PRO A 290 5.21 -10.77 2.18
C PRO A 290 4.08 -11.60 1.57
N TRP A 291 3.69 -12.71 2.19
CA TRP A 291 2.62 -13.59 1.72
C TRP A 291 1.23 -12.92 1.72
N LYS A 292 0.97 -11.99 2.63
CA LYS A 292 -0.32 -11.29 2.71
C LYS A 292 -0.61 -10.43 1.47
N ARG A 293 0.43 -10.05 0.71
CA ARG A 293 0.25 -9.26 -0.52
C ARG A 293 -0.66 -9.92 -1.54
N SER A 294 -0.67 -11.25 -1.62
CA SER A 294 -1.53 -11.99 -2.54
C SER A 294 -3.03 -11.88 -2.20
N GLN A 295 -3.37 -11.56 -0.96
CA GLN A 295 -4.74 -11.50 -0.47
C GLN A 295 -5.23 -10.08 -0.21
N GLU A 296 -4.34 -9.23 0.27
CA GLU A 296 -4.66 -7.88 0.74
C GLU A 296 -4.02 -6.77 -0.11
N GLY A 297 -3.40 -7.16 -1.25
CA GLY A 297 -2.59 -6.24 -2.05
C GLY A 297 -1.29 -5.84 -1.35
N THR A 298 -0.55 -4.91 -1.93
CA THR A 298 0.75 -4.47 -1.39
C THR A 298 0.68 -4.16 0.10
N VAL A 299 -0.37 -3.49 0.54
CA VAL A 299 -0.54 -3.03 1.92
C VAL A 299 -0.50 -4.16 2.94
N GLY A 300 -1.03 -5.34 2.61
CA GLY A 300 -1.06 -6.49 3.53
C GLY A 300 0.32 -6.95 3.97
N GLY A 301 1.33 -6.75 3.12
CA GLY A 301 2.69 -7.18 3.38
C GLY A 301 3.50 -6.28 4.32
N TYR A 302 3.01 -5.08 4.68
CA TYR A 302 3.85 -4.03 5.26
C TYR A 302 3.28 -3.40 6.54
N TRP A 303 2.82 -4.23 7.46
CA TRP A 303 2.34 -3.83 8.79
C TRP A 303 3.37 -4.03 9.90
N GLY A 304 4.51 -4.64 9.58
CA GLY A 304 5.56 -4.96 10.55
C GLY A 304 6.26 -3.72 11.09
N ILE A 305 6.48 -3.66 12.40
CA ILE A 305 7.38 -2.67 13.03
C ILE A 305 8.83 -2.92 12.59
N PHE A 306 9.14 -4.18 12.26
CA PHE A 306 10.38 -4.61 11.62
C PHE A 306 10.08 -5.05 10.17
N ASP A 307 11.05 -4.88 9.29
CA ASP A 307 10.97 -5.46 7.95
C ASP A 307 11.04 -7.00 7.98
N ALA A 308 10.88 -7.65 6.83
CA ALA A 308 10.95 -9.10 6.70
C ALA A 308 12.31 -9.70 7.14
N HIS A 309 13.36 -8.88 7.25
CA HIS A 309 14.70 -9.27 7.71
C HIS A 309 14.96 -8.91 9.18
N ALA A 310 13.91 -8.64 9.95
CA ALA A 310 13.97 -8.27 11.37
C ALA A 310 14.74 -6.95 11.65
N LYS A 311 14.79 -6.03 10.70
CA LYS A 311 15.38 -4.70 10.88
C LYS A 311 14.28 -3.70 11.24
N PRO A 312 14.46 -2.85 12.27
CA PRO A 312 13.50 -1.80 12.59
C PRO A 312 13.31 -0.85 11.39
N LYS A 313 12.06 -0.56 11.01
CA LYS A 313 11.75 0.36 9.91
C LYS A 313 11.90 1.83 10.31
N PHE A 314 11.70 2.14 11.58
CA PHE A 314 11.80 3.51 12.11
C PHE A 314 12.24 3.51 13.59
N PRO A 315 12.82 4.62 14.07
CA PRO A 315 13.15 4.79 15.48
C PRO A 315 11.88 5.12 16.30
N MET A 316 11.88 4.82 17.59
CA MET A 316 10.79 5.17 18.52
C MET A 316 10.86 6.63 19.00
N ARG A 317 11.95 7.33 18.74
CA ARG A 317 12.22 8.73 19.10
C ARG A 317 12.95 9.45 17.99
N GLY A 318 12.81 10.78 17.96
CA GLY A 318 13.44 11.63 16.96
C GLY A 318 12.76 11.59 15.59
N PRO A 319 13.33 12.22 14.58
CA PRO A 319 12.73 12.36 13.26
C PRO A 319 12.69 11.04 12.50
N VAL A 320 11.71 10.91 11.59
CA VAL A 320 11.53 9.76 10.70
C VAL A 320 11.56 10.23 9.26
N THR A 321 12.22 9.47 8.40
CA THR A 321 12.34 9.77 6.96
C THR A 321 11.64 8.69 6.16
N GLU A 322 10.76 9.09 5.22
CA GLU A 322 10.01 8.15 4.38
C GLU A 322 10.93 7.35 3.45
N VAL A 323 11.83 8.02 2.74
CA VAL A 323 12.79 7.40 1.84
C VAL A 323 14.21 7.87 2.17
N PRO A 324 14.93 7.18 3.06
CA PRO A 324 16.29 7.59 3.44
C PRO A 324 17.27 7.69 2.27
N ARG A 325 17.06 6.89 1.21
CA ARG A 325 17.89 6.89 0.00
C ARG A 325 17.25 7.69 -1.15
N TRP A 326 16.56 8.77 -0.86
CA TRP A 326 15.87 9.62 -1.84
C TRP A 326 16.76 10.12 -2.99
N TRP A 327 18.05 10.33 -2.72
CA TRP A 327 19.04 10.76 -3.70
C TRP A 327 19.21 9.77 -4.88
N LEU A 328 18.85 8.47 -4.72
CA LEU A 328 18.81 7.52 -5.83
C LEU A 328 17.81 7.93 -6.92
N GLY A 329 16.68 8.51 -6.53
CA GLY A 329 15.73 9.08 -7.48
C GLY A 329 16.29 10.26 -8.26
N TRP A 330 17.13 11.09 -7.61
CA TRP A 330 17.83 12.19 -8.30
C TRP A 330 18.92 11.67 -9.22
N LEU A 331 19.65 10.64 -8.84
CA LEU A 331 20.62 9.99 -9.74
C LEU A 331 19.92 9.40 -10.97
N ALA A 332 18.79 8.72 -10.78
CA ALA A 332 18.00 8.19 -11.88
C ALA A 332 17.46 9.32 -12.79
N ALA A 333 17.02 10.43 -12.21
CA ALA A 333 16.60 11.61 -12.96
C ALA A 333 17.77 12.20 -13.78
N ALA A 334 18.94 12.35 -13.20
CA ALA A 334 20.14 12.84 -13.89
C ALA A 334 20.57 11.89 -15.01
N ALA A 335 20.61 10.58 -14.74
CA ALA A 335 20.92 9.56 -15.75
C ALA A 335 19.91 9.57 -16.91
N GLY A 336 18.61 9.68 -16.60
CA GLY A 336 17.54 9.82 -17.58
C GLY A 336 17.73 11.08 -18.43
N GLY A 337 18.01 12.22 -17.79
CA GLY A 337 18.31 13.48 -18.46
C GLY A 337 19.46 13.37 -19.46
N LEU A 338 20.58 12.79 -19.02
CA LEU A 338 21.74 12.57 -19.87
C LEU A 338 21.42 11.61 -21.02
N LEU A 339 20.79 10.46 -20.73
CA LEU A 339 20.44 9.46 -21.74
C LEU A 339 19.53 10.05 -22.83
N PHE A 340 18.50 10.80 -22.43
CA PHE A 340 17.58 11.41 -23.38
C PHE A 340 18.23 12.56 -24.17
N ALA A 341 19.08 13.36 -23.52
CA ALA A 341 19.87 14.38 -24.22
C ALA A 341 20.75 13.77 -25.31
N LEU A 342 21.42 12.65 -25.01
CA LEU A 342 22.26 11.93 -25.98
C LEU A 342 21.44 11.25 -27.08
N LEU A 343 20.34 10.55 -26.75
CA LEU A 343 19.59 9.74 -27.70
C LEU A 343 18.54 10.56 -28.49
N ALA A 344 17.88 11.50 -27.85
CA ALA A 344 16.81 12.30 -28.46
C ALA A 344 17.27 13.69 -28.89
N GLY A 345 18.21 14.29 -28.15
CA GLY A 345 18.78 15.62 -28.44
C GLY A 345 19.99 15.60 -29.37
N TRP A 346 20.57 14.44 -29.68
CA TRP A 346 21.72 14.31 -30.58
C TRP A 346 21.46 14.95 -31.94
N ARG A 347 22.35 15.80 -32.40
CA ARG A 347 22.22 16.59 -33.65
C ARG A 347 21.10 17.66 -33.62
N ARG A 348 20.56 18.01 -32.45
CA ARG A 348 19.62 19.12 -32.25
C ARG A 348 20.35 20.37 -31.77
N GLY A 349 19.74 21.54 -31.96
CA GLY A 349 20.19 22.77 -31.34
C GLY A 349 19.94 22.80 -29.83
N ALA A 350 20.37 23.85 -29.16
CA ALA A 350 20.30 23.97 -27.70
C ALA A 350 18.88 23.76 -27.12
N ARG A 351 17.85 24.25 -27.82
CA ARG A 351 16.43 24.09 -27.39
C ARG A 351 15.99 22.63 -27.43
N GLY A 352 16.26 21.92 -28.53
CA GLY A 352 15.90 20.52 -28.66
C GLY A 352 16.66 19.63 -27.68
N TRP A 353 17.94 19.93 -27.46
CA TRP A 353 18.75 19.23 -26.48
C TRP A 353 18.21 19.41 -25.05
N LEU A 354 17.90 20.65 -24.63
CA LEU A 354 17.33 20.97 -23.33
C LEU A 354 15.96 20.30 -23.12
N ALA A 355 15.10 20.31 -24.14
CA ALA A 355 13.79 19.66 -24.08
C ALA A 355 13.91 18.15 -23.87
N ALA A 356 14.84 17.50 -24.58
CA ALA A 356 15.15 16.08 -24.40
C ALA A 356 15.67 15.79 -22.98
N ALA A 357 16.58 16.64 -22.49
CA ALA A 357 17.12 16.51 -21.13
C ALA A 357 16.01 16.61 -20.06
N LEU A 358 15.12 17.61 -20.15
CA LEU A 358 14.01 17.77 -19.20
C LEU A 358 13.03 16.60 -19.24
N ALA A 359 12.69 16.11 -20.45
CA ALA A 359 11.87 14.91 -20.60
C ALA A 359 12.54 13.68 -19.96
N GLY A 360 13.87 13.55 -20.11
CA GLY A 360 14.66 12.49 -19.50
C GLY A 360 14.74 12.57 -17.99
N VAL A 361 14.87 13.78 -17.42
CA VAL A 361 14.81 14.00 -15.96
C VAL A 361 13.48 13.54 -15.39
N ALA A 362 12.37 13.95 -16.01
CA ALA A 362 11.04 13.52 -15.59
C ALA A 362 10.88 11.99 -15.72
N ALA A 363 11.36 11.41 -16.83
CA ALA A 363 11.30 9.96 -17.06
C ALA A 363 12.12 9.17 -16.03
N GLY A 364 13.36 9.58 -15.76
CA GLY A 364 14.20 8.91 -14.77
C GLY A 364 13.62 8.96 -13.36
N ALA A 365 13.09 10.12 -12.93
CA ALA A 365 12.43 10.28 -11.64
C ALA A 365 11.19 9.38 -11.52
N ALA A 366 10.33 9.34 -12.55
CA ALA A 366 9.10 8.55 -12.56
C ALA A 366 9.38 7.04 -12.61
N LEU A 367 10.37 6.60 -13.40
CA LEU A 367 10.77 5.18 -13.46
C LEU A 367 11.42 4.72 -12.16
N ALA A 368 12.23 5.55 -11.51
CA ALA A 368 12.78 5.21 -10.19
C ALA A 368 11.66 5.00 -9.15
N TRP A 369 10.63 5.86 -9.18
CA TRP A 369 9.46 5.67 -8.33
C TRP A 369 8.69 4.40 -8.66
N GLN A 370 8.48 4.12 -9.96
CA GLN A 370 7.84 2.88 -10.41
C GLN A 370 8.64 1.65 -10.00
N ALA A 371 9.97 1.68 -10.12
CA ALA A 371 10.84 0.59 -9.68
C ALA A 371 10.73 0.36 -8.17
N ARG A 372 10.69 1.45 -7.36
CA ARG A 372 10.44 1.34 -5.92
C ARG A 372 9.08 0.68 -5.65
N GLN A 373 8.02 1.11 -6.31
CA GLN A 373 6.69 0.51 -6.17
C GLN A 373 6.69 -0.98 -6.54
N MET A 374 7.37 -1.37 -7.63
CA MET A 374 7.51 -2.77 -8.04
C MET A 374 8.20 -3.63 -6.98
N MET A 375 9.21 -3.11 -6.28
CA MET A 375 9.89 -3.84 -5.21
C MET A 375 8.95 -4.23 -4.07
N TYR A 376 7.92 -3.44 -3.82
CA TYR A 376 6.90 -3.73 -2.80
C TYR A 376 5.71 -4.52 -3.34
N ALA A 377 5.28 -4.25 -4.57
CA ALA A 377 4.06 -4.80 -5.15
C ALA A 377 4.25 -6.17 -5.80
N CYS A 378 5.36 -6.41 -6.52
CA CYS A 378 5.58 -7.65 -7.25
C CYS A 378 5.84 -8.82 -6.29
N THR A 379 5.05 -9.89 -6.43
CA THR A 379 5.08 -11.05 -5.52
C THR A 379 5.80 -12.25 -6.12
N ASN A 380 5.87 -12.34 -7.45
CA ASN A 380 6.39 -13.49 -8.17
C ASN A 380 7.08 -13.08 -9.49
N GLY A 381 7.72 -14.03 -10.17
CA GLY A 381 8.45 -13.78 -11.42
C GLY A 381 7.55 -13.27 -12.56
N TRP A 382 6.26 -13.62 -12.55
CA TRP A 382 5.30 -13.16 -13.56
C TRP A 382 4.99 -11.67 -13.39
N ASP A 383 4.71 -11.23 -12.16
CA ASP A 383 4.48 -9.82 -11.82
C ASP A 383 5.70 -8.96 -12.24
N TRP A 384 6.92 -9.45 -11.91
CA TRP A 384 8.16 -8.79 -12.30
C TRP A 384 8.30 -8.70 -13.82
N SER A 385 8.06 -9.80 -14.54
CA SER A 385 8.21 -9.85 -16.00
C SER A 385 7.28 -8.87 -16.70
N ILE A 386 5.99 -8.85 -16.32
CA ILE A 386 4.99 -7.92 -16.89
C ILE A 386 5.37 -6.47 -16.56
N SER A 387 5.72 -6.19 -15.31
CA SER A 387 6.04 -4.83 -14.86
C SER A 387 7.30 -4.29 -15.53
N ILE A 388 8.35 -5.10 -15.68
CA ILE A 388 9.57 -4.73 -16.41
C ILE A 388 9.25 -4.48 -17.89
N ALA A 389 8.50 -5.38 -18.54
CA ALA A 389 8.10 -5.20 -19.94
C ALA A 389 7.30 -3.90 -20.14
N ALA A 390 6.37 -3.60 -19.23
CA ALA A 390 5.59 -2.35 -19.28
C ALA A 390 6.50 -1.11 -19.09
N CYS A 391 7.46 -1.16 -18.17
CA CYS A 391 8.43 -0.07 -17.96
C CYS A 391 9.33 0.15 -19.20
N VAL A 392 9.82 -0.93 -19.82
CA VAL A 392 10.62 -0.86 -21.05
C VAL A 392 9.82 -0.27 -22.19
N LEU A 393 8.55 -0.69 -22.34
CA LEU A 393 7.64 -0.13 -23.32
C LEU A 393 7.38 1.37 -23.08
N ALA A 394 7.09 1.76 -21.84
CA ALA A 394 6.86 3.14 -21.46
C ALA A 394 8.10 4.02 -21.73
N LEU A 395 9.29 3.52 -21.40
CA LEU A 395 10.56 4.20 -21.67
C LEU A 395 10.80 4.36 -23.17
N GLY A 396 10.55 3.32 -23.97
CA GLY A 396 10.67 3.35 -25.43
C GLY A 396 9.74 4.39 -26.05
N VAL A 397 8.49 4.45 -25.61
CA VAL A 397 7.52 5.46 -26.03
C VAL A 397 7.94 6.85 -25.60
N ALA A 398 8.35 7.03 -24.32
CA ALA A 398 8.83 8.32 -23.80
C ALA A 398 10.03 8.85 -24.59
N LEU A 399 11.01 8.03 -24.92
CA LEU A 399 12.18 8.40 -25.72
C LEU A 399 11.79 8.86 -27.14
N ARG A 400 10.85 8.16 -27.77
CA ARG A 400 10.33 8.55 -29.09
C ARG A 400 9.58 9.88 -29.02
N LEU A 401 8.71 10.05 -28.02
CA LEU A 401 8.00 11.32 -27.79
C LEU A 401 9.00 12.47 -27.54
N ALA A 402 10.03 12.24 -26.73
CA ALA A 402 11.08 13.22 -26.47
C ALA A 402 11.82 13.62 -27.76
N ARG A 403 12.09 12.69 -28.67
CA ARG A 403 12.68 13.01 -30.00
C ARG A 403 11.76 13.90 -30.83
N ALA A 404 10.46 13.62 -30.85
CA ALA A 404 9.48 14.44 -31.58
C ALA A 404 9.33 15.84 -30.96
N ILE A 405 9.27 15.92 -29.61
CA ILE A 405 9.21 17.16 -28.86
C ILE A 405 10.46 18.01 -29.09
N ALA A 406 11.65 17.39 -29.01
CA ALA A 406 12.92 18.06 -29.26
C ALA A 406 13.00 18.63 -30.68
N ALA A 407 12.55 17.87 -31.69
CA ALA A 407 12.49 18.33 -33.07
C ALA A 407 11.55 19.54 -33.23
N GLY A 408 10.34 19.46 -32.66
CA GLY A 408 9.35 20.52 -32.74
C GLY A 408 9.76 21.81 -32.04
N LEU A 409 10.52 21.72 -30.94
CA LEU A 409 11.02 22.90 -30.20
C LEU A 409 12.27 23.53 -30.81
N ASP A 410 13.04 22.77 -31.59
CA ASP A 410 14.33 23.23 -32.16
C ASP A 410 14.18 23.89 -33.56
N ARG A 411 13.36 23.29 -34.44
CA ARG A 411 13.36 23.66 -35.86
C ARG A 411 11.99 24.00 -36.47
N ASP A 412 10.93 24.02 -35.70
CA ASP A 412 9.54 24.06 -36.22
C ASP A 412 9.20 22.95 -37.22
N GLU A 413 10.06 21.94 -37.38
CA GLU A 413 9.85 20.79 -38.27
C GLU A 413 9.08 19.71 -37.54
N PHE A 414 7.77 19.69 -37.75
CA PHE A 414 6.93 18.61 -37.19
C PHE A 414 6.97 17.40 -38.13
N ALA A 415 7.78 16.42 -37.81
CA ALA A 415 7.68 15.11 -38.41
C ALA A 415 6.28 14.54 -38.14
N THR A 416 5.55 14.23 -39.20
CA THR A 416 4.30 13.44 -39.13
C THR A 416 4.69 12.05 -38.65
N VAL A 417 4.48 11.78 -37.36
CA VAL A 417 4.82 10.48 -36.78
C VAL A 417 3.56 9.64 -36.68
N PRO A 418 3.54 8.39 -37.14
CA PRO A 418 2.40 7.49 -37.06
C PRO A 418 2.25 6.93 -35.61
N TRP A 419 1.93 7.81 -34.65
CA TRP A 419 1.86 7.47 -33.23
C TRP A 419 0.47 7.06 -32.74
N GLN A 420 -0.52 6.99 -33.61
CA GLN A 420 -1.91 6.70 -33.23
C GLN A 420 -2.04 5.34 -32.52
N GLY A 421 -1.35 4.32 -33.01
CA GLY A 421 -1.41 2.98 -32.41
C GLY A 421 -0.88 2.95 -30.97
N TRP A 422 0.25 3.59 -30.73
CA TRP A 422 0.82 3.64 -29.38
C TRP A 422 -0.02 4.47 -28.40
N ARG A 423 -0.59 5.58 -28.85
CA ARG A 423 -1.52 6.36 -28.03
C ARG A 423 -2.78 5.56 -27.71
N PHE A 424 -3.32 4.81 -28.70
CA PHE A 424 -4.43 3.90 -28.48
C PHE A 424 -4.10 2.87 -27.38
N THR A 425 -2.94 2.23 -27.45
CA THR A 425 -2.51 1.23 -26.45
C THR A 425 -2.52 1.82 -25.04
N TRP A 426 -1.98 3.02 -24.83
CA TRP A 426 -1.96 3.66 -23.53
C TRP A 426 -3.32 4.14 -23.05
N LEU A 427 -4.17 4.65 -23.95
CA LEU A 427 -5.56 4.97 -23.62
C LEU A 427 -6.34 3.71 -23.22
N PHE A 428 -6.14 2.61 -23.95
CA PHE A 428 -6.76 1.32 -23.62
C PHE A 428 -6.28 0.81 -22.27
N ALA A 429 -4.98 0.82 -22.01
CA ALA A 429 -4.40 0.40 -20.74
C ALA A 429 -4.92 1.25 -19.57
N LEU A 430 -5.02 2.59 -19.73
CA LEU A 430 -5.59 3.48 -18.73
C LEU A 430 -7.07 3.19 -18.45
N ALA A 431 -7.87 2.99 -19.51
CA ALA A 431 -9.28 2.69 -19.36
C ALA A 431 -9.50 1.32 -18.70
N LEU A 432 -8.76 0.29 -19.14
CA LEU A 432 -8.83 -1.05 -18.55
C LEU A 432 -8.41 -1.02 -17.07
N TYR A 433 -7.28 -0.38 -16.76
CA TYR A 433 -6.81 -0.30 -15.38
C TYR A 433 -7.76 0.54 -14.51
N GLY A 434 -8.31 1.64 -15.08
CA GLY A 434 -9.34 2.43 -14.41
C GLY A 434 -10.60 1.61 -14.12
N LEU A 435 -11.05 0.77 -15.05
CA LEU A 435 -12.18 -0.15 -14.86
C LEU A 435 -11.90 -1.13 -13.70
N LEU A 436 -10.72 -1.74 -13.68
CA LEU A 436 -10.30 -2.63 -12.60
C LEU A 436 -10.23 -1.89 -11.26
N GLN A 437 -9.80 -0.63 -11.23
CA GLN A 437 -9.79 0.20 -10.02
C GLN A 437 -11.20 0.50 -9.49
N VAL A 438 -12.18 0.68 -10.37
CA VAL A 438 -13.58 0.95 -9.98
C VAL A 438 -14.21 -0.29 -9.33
N PHE A 439 -13.99 -1.49 -9.88
CA PHE A 439 -14.67 -2.71 -9.45
C PHE A 439 -13.90 -3.54 -8.41
N ASP A 440 -12.57 -3.40 -8.36
CA ASP A 440 -11.71 -4.15 -7.45
C ASP A 440 -10.53 -3.28 -6.98
N GLY A 441 -10.87 -2.07 -6.54
CA GLY A 441 -9.87 -1.05 -6.19
C GLY A 441 -9.24 -1.22 -4.81
N ARG A 442 -9.86 -2.00 -3.92
CA ARG A 442 -9.44 -2.07 -2.50
C ARG A 442 -7.96 -2.46 -2.33
N TYR A 443 -7.49 -3.37 -3.17
CA TYR A 443 -6.15 -3.96 -3.07
C TYR A 443 -5.20 -3.56 -4.20
N ARG A 444 -5.60 -2.62 -5.10
CA ARG A 444 -4.81 -2.22 -6.26
C ARG A 444 -4.11 -0.90 -6.05
N ASP A 445 -2.82 -0.84 -6.33
CA ASP A 445 -2.04 0.39 -6.31
C ASP A 445 -2.31 1.26 -7.55
N PHE A 446 -1.91 2.53 -7.47
CA PHE A 446 -1.88 3.44 -8.61
C PHE A 446 -0.48 3.45 -9.24
N PRO A 447 -0.25 2.85 -10.42
CA PRO A 447 1.07 2.82 -11.07
C PRO A 447 1.37 4.16 -11.78
N LEU A 448 1.39 5.25 -11.01
CA LEU A 448 1.52 6.62 -11.53
C LEU A 448 2.83 6.82 -12.29
N GLY A 449 3.93 6.24 -11.81
CA GLY A 449 5.23 6.36 -12.46
C GLY A 449 5.27 5.74 -13.86
N LEU A 450 4.57 4.64 -14.07
CA LEU A 450 4.45 3.98 -15.37
C LEU A 450 3.65 4.82 -16.38
N PHE A 451 2.47 5.29 -15.98
CA PHE A 451 1.57 6.01 -16.88
C PHE A 451 1.93 7.48 -17.10
N ALA A 452 2.66 8.09 -16.16
CA ALA A 452 3.08 9.48 -16.31
C ALA A 452 3.89 9.75 -17.59
N LEU A 453 4.78 8.82 -17.96
CA LEU A 453 5.67 8.98 -19.11
C LEU A 453 4.91 9.16 -20.44
N PRO A 454 4.05 8.23 -20.86
CA PRO A 454 3.30 8.40 -22.11
C PRO A 454 2.26 9.52 -22.02
N CYS A 455 1.55 9.67 -20.89
CA CYS A 455 0.47 10.65 -20.79
C CYS A 455 0.98 12.09 -20.89
N ILE A 456 2.03 12.45 -20.15
CA ILE A 456 2.64 13.78 -20.19
C ILE A 456 3.30 14.00 -21.55
N GLY A 457 4.01 13.00 -22.07
CA GLY A 457 4.66 13.10 -23.39
C GLY A 457 3.67 13.40 -24.52
N TYR A 458 2.52 12.73 -24.57
CA TYR A 458 1.47 13.02 -25.54
C TYR A 458 0.83 14.39 -25.33
N ALA A 459 0.64 14.82 -24.07
CA ALA A 459 0.14 16.17 -23.78
C ALA A 459 1.09 17.26 -24.30
N VAL A 460 2.39 17.13 -24.04
CA VAL A 460 3.41 18.08 -24.56
C VAL A 460 3.45 18.09 -26.07
N LEU A 461 3.45 16.91 -26.70
CA LEU A 461 3.48 16.80 -28.16
C LEU A 461 2.26 17.48 -28.81
N ALA A 462 1.07 17.32 -28.23
CA ALA A 462 -0.17 17.92 -28.74
C ALA A 462 -0.16 19.46 -28.68
N LEU A 463 0.58 20.05 -27.75
CA LEU A 463 0.77 21.51 -27.68
C LEU A 463 1.65 22.04 -28.83
N LEU A 464 2.53 21.20 -29.37
CA LEU A 464 3.49 21.56 -30.41
C LEU A 464 2.95 21.25 -31.82
N GLN A 465 2.19 20.20 -32.00
CA GLN A 465 1.78 19.73 -33.36
C GLN A 465 0.73 20.63 -34.00
N ARG A 466 0.93 20.93 -35.30
CA ARG A 466 0.03 21.76 -36.13
C ARG A 466 -1.06 20.94 -36.79
N ALA A 467 -0.76 19.73 -37.20
CA ALA A 467 -1.70 18.79 -37.83
C ALA A 467 -1.48 17.38 -37.28
N MET A 468 -2.54 16.73 -36.91
CA MET A 468 -2.55 15.31 -36.51
C MET A 468 -3.61 14.59 -37.35
N PRO A 469 -3.40 13.32 -37.66
CA PRO A 469 -4.43 12.52 -38.32
C PRO A 469 -5.67 12.43 -37.43
N MET A 470 -6.85 12.29 -38.04
CA MET A 470 -8.13 12.19 -37.34
C MET A 470 -8.08 11.01 -36.35
N PRO A 471 -8.40 11.21 -35.05
CA PRO A 471 -8.44 10.12 -34.08
C PRO A 471 -9.55 9.13 -34.46
N SER A 472 -9.24 7.82 -34.33
CA SER A 472 -10.22 6.76 -34.59
C SER A 472 -11.41 6.83 -33.61
N LEU A 473 -12.50 6.13 -33.93
CA LEU A 473 -13.68 6.06 -33.06
C LEU A 473 -13.32 5.49 -31.70
N GLU A 474 -12.51 4.45 -31.69
CA GLU A 474 -12.04 3.76 -30.48
C GLU A 474 -11.21 4.71 -29.62
N GLN A 475 -10.31 5.50 -30.19
CA GLN A 475 -9.53 6.49 -29.42
C GLN A 475 -10.43 7.56 -28.80
N ARG A 476 -11.46 8.01 -29.52
CA ARG A 476 -12.44 8.98 -28.99
C ARG A 476 -13.26 8.37 -27.86
N PHE A 477 -13.70 7.11 -28.00
CA PHE A 477 -14.41 6.39 -26.96
C PHE A 477 -13.55 6.25 -25.70
N LEU A 478 -12.31 5.77 -25.84
CA LEU A 478 -11.40 5.59 -24.71
C LEU A 478 -11.00 6.93 -24.07
N ALA A 479 -10.90 8.01 -24.85
CA ALA A 479 -10.63 9.35 -24.33
C ALA A 479 -11.81 9.93 -23.52
N VAL A 480 -13.02 9.40 -23.66
CA VAL A 480 -14.15 9.67 -22.74
C VAL A 480 -14.11 8.70 -21.56
N ALA A 481 -13.95 7.41 -21.84
CA ALA A 481 -14.06 6.36 -20.83
C ALA A 481 -12.99 6.51 -19.71
N ALA A 482 -11.72 6.73 -20.06
CA ALA A 482 -10.65 6.80 -19.08
C ALA A 482 -10.83 7.97 -18.07
N PRO A 483 -11.12 9.22 -18.47
CA PRO A 483 -11.44 10.29 -17.52
C PRO A 483 -12.70 10.03 -16.69
N LEU A 484 -13.77 9.46 -17.29
CA LEU A 484 -14.98 9.13 -16.54
C LEU A 484 -14.70 8.12 -15.42
N LEU A 485 -13.95 7.05 -15.74
CA LEU A 485 -13.50 6.09 -14.72
C LEU A 485 -12.63 6.77 -13.65
N GLY A 486 -11.73 7.67 -14.06
CA GLY A 486 -10.95 8.49 -13.14
C GLY A 486 -11.83 9.33 -12.20
N VAL A 487 -12.90 9.94 -12.70
CA VAL A 487 -13.88 10.68 -11.87
C VAL A 487 -14.58 9.75 -10.90
N VAL A 488 -15.03 8.57 -11.36
CA VAL A 488 -15.67 7.57 -10.48
C VAL A 488 -14.73 7.16 -9.34
N ILE A 489 -13.44 6.91 -9.64
CA ILE A 489 -12.44 6.59 -8.62
C ILE A 489 -12.29 7.74 -7.61
N VAL A 490 -12.20 8.99 -8.07
CA VAL A 490 -12.11 10.16 -7.16
C VAL A 490 -13.34 10.26 -6.26
N VAL A 491 -14.53 10.00 -6.80
CA VAL A 491 -15.79 10.00 -6.01
C VAL A 491 -15.79 8.87 -4.99
N GLN A 492 -15.41 7.65 -5.36
CA GLN A 492 -15.30 6.50 -4.45
C GLN A 492 -14.30 6.77 -3.30
N GLU A 493 -13.23 7.50 -3.60
CA GLU A 493 -12.24 7.94 -2.63
C GLU A 493 -12.67 9.23 -1.88
N CYS A 494 -13.92 9.66 -2.02
CA CYS A 494 -14.48 10.89 -1.41
C CYS A 494 -13.65 12.16 -1.68
N GLY A 495 -12.90 12.21 -2.80
CA GLY A 495 -12.00 13.31 -3.14
C GLY A 495 -10.76 13.46 -2.25
N GLN A 496 -10.55 12.56 -1.30
CA GLN A 496 -9.50 12.66 -0.28
C GLN A 496 -8.17 11.98 -0.68
N ASN A 497 -8.19 11.14 -1.71
CA ASN A 497 -7.00 10.41 -2.16
C ASN A 497 -6.26 11.18 -3.26
N VAL A 498 -5.08 11.71 -2.93
CA VAL A 498 -4.23 12.46 -3.88
C VAL A 498 -3.83 11.59 -5.08
N ALA A 499 -3.57 10.29 -4.89
CA ALA A 499 -3.22 9.39 -5.99
C ALA A 499 -4.37 9.24 -7.01
N ALA A 500 -5.63 9.26 -6.54
CA ALA A 500 -6.81 9.23 -7.42
C ALA A 500 -6.92 10.51 -8.29
N TRP A 501 -6.61 11.68 -7.71
CA TRP A 501 -6.55 12.93 -8.47
C TRP A 501 -5.43 12.96 -9.49
N LEU A 502 -4.24 12.46 -9.13
CA LEU A 502 -3.12 12.33 -10.06
C LEU A 502 -3.47 11.35 -11.20
N TRP A 503 -4.14 10.24 -10.89
CA TRP A 503 -4.65 9.30 -11.88
C TRP A 503 -5.61 9.96 -12.86
N LEU A 504 -6.60 10.70 -12.37
CA LEU A 504 -7.53 11.48 -13.20
C LEU A 504 -6.76 12.51 -14.06
N GLY A 505 -5.76 13.18 -13.49
CA GLY A 505 -4.89 14.11 -14.20
C GLY A 505 -4.16 13.45 -15.38
N LEU A 506 -3.64 12.23 -15.20
CA LEU A 506 -3.01 11.46 -16.27
C LEU A 506 -4.02 11.03 -17.35
N CYS A 507 -5.23 10.62 -16.96
CA CYS A 507 -6.30 10.32 -17.90
C CYS A 507 -6.65 11.55 -18.77
N LEU A 508 -6.78 12.73 -18.14
CA LEU A 508 -7.04 13.98 -18.85
C LEU A 508 -5.87 14.40 -19.75
N ALA A 509 -4.62 14.23 -19.29
CA ALA A 509 -3.44 14.61 -20.05
C ALA A 509 -3.34 13.90 -21.41
N ILE A 510 -3.73 12.62 -21.49
CA ILE A 510 -3.73 11.87 -22.76
C ILE A 510 -5.06 12.01 -23.54
N ALA A 511 -6.18 12.26 -22.87
CA ALA A 511 -7.51 12.33 -23.50
C ALA A 511 -7.79 13.70 -24.15
N VAL A 512 -7.44 14.81 -23.48
CA VAL A 512 -7.67 16.17 -23.98
C VAL A 512 -7.08 16.40 -25.39
N PRO A 513 -5.85 15.95 -25.70
CA PRO A 513 -5.30 16.01 -27.03
C PRO A 513 -6.17 15.37 -28.13
N VAL A 514 -6.79 14.23 -27.84
CA VAL A 514 -7.66 13.52 -28.79
C VAL A 514 -8.86 14.40 -29.22
N PHE A 515 -9.49 15.08 -28.25
CA PHE A 515 -10.61 15.98 -28.54
C PHE A 515 -10.17 17.26 -29.24
N ALA A 516 -9.00 17.80 -28.90
CA ALA A 516 -8.46 18.98 -29.54
C ALA A 516 -8.18 18.71 -31.03
N GLU A 517 -7.61 17.55 -31.34
CA GLU A 517 -7.37 17.09 -32.73
C GLU A 517 -8.68 16.89 -33.49
N TRP A 518 -9.63 16.15 -32.90
CA TRP A 518 -10.94 15.91 -33.51
C TRP A 518 -11.68 17.21 -33.87
N ARG A 519 -11.71 18.20 -32.95
CA ARG A 519 -12.31 19.51 -33.18
C ARG A 519 -11.62 20.27 -34.31
N ARG A 520 -10.29 20.20 -34.41
CA ARG A 520 -9.52 20.88 -35.48
C ARG A 520 -9.81 20.28 -36.85
N VAL A 521 -9.79 18.95 -36.96
CA VAL A 521 -10.04 18.28 -38.23
C VAL A 521 -11.46 18.58 -38.72
N ARG A 522 -12.47 18.56 -37.81
CA ARG A 522 -13.87 18.92 -38.20
C ARG A 522 -14.03 20.35 -38.69
N ARG A 523 -13.22 21.30 -38.18
CA ARG A 523 -13.27 22.70 -38.66
C ARG A 523 -12.61 22.89 -40.03
N LEU A 524 -11.81 21.94 -40.46
CA LEU A 524 -11.12 21.97 -41.75
C LEU A 524 -11.84 21.17 -42.85
N GLN A 525 -12.87 20.42 -42.50
CA GLN A 525 -13.78 19.76 -43.44
C GLN A 525 -14.91 20.74 -43.72
N PRO A 526 -15.16 21.12 -45.04
CA PRO A 526 -16.19 22.06 -45.42
C PRO A 526 -17.60 21.57 -45.10
#